data_2c1141db63a3fe012d68c6ffac5be69f
#
_entry.id   2c1141db63a3fe012d68c6ffac5be69f
#
_cell.length_a   1.000
_cell.length_b   1.000
_cell.length_c   1.000
_cell.angle_alpha   90.00
_cell.angle_beta   90.00
_cell.angle_gamma   90.00
#
_symmetry.space_group_name_H-M   'P 1'
#
loop_
_entity.id
_entity.type
_entity.pdbx_description
1 polymer ?
#
loop_
_entity_poly.entity_id
_entity_poly.type
_entity_poly.pdbx_seq_one_letter_code
_entity_poly.pdbx_strand_id
1 'polypeptide(L)'
;YPYVYNDITKALSADALKNGTADNPMTVYVAPYVYWIDDPAATDTVQKTEGYSVPYGMVVNSEYLTIKGLTGNPDNVVLAGNRGQSHASNGNYTMFRFNCSGALTVKNITIGNYCSVDLDYPLMSELNQAKRTETITQAQLADVSGDKMFADNCNFISRLNLDPING
;
A
#
# COMPACT_ATOMS: atom_id res chain seq x y z
N TYR A 1 -2.23 19.09 -16.09
CA TYR A 1 -1.04 19.14 -15.23
C TYR A 1 -0.25 17.84 -15.39
N PRO A 2 1.05 17.87 -15.69
CA PRO A 2 1.81 16.67 -16.08
C PRO A 2 2.05 15.66 -14.94
N TYR A 3 1.76 16.02 -13.70
CA TYR A 3 2.01 15.17 -12.52
C TYR A 3 0.77 15.00 -11.64
N VAL A 4 -0.42 15.07 -12.22
CA VAL A 4 -1.67 14.78 -11.52
C VAL A 4 -2.25 13.48 -12.05
N TYR A 5 -2.47 12.54 -11.13
CA TYR A 5 -2.96 11.20 -11.42
C TYR A 5 -4.30 10.97 -10.71
N ASN A 6 -5.20 10.27 -11.35
CA ASN A 6 -6.44 9.76 -10.78
C ASN A 6 -6.33 8.29 -10.34
N ASP A 7 -5.15 7.73 -10.43
CA ASP A 7 -4.84 6.33 -10.13
C ASP A 7 -3.53 6.28 -9.34
N ILE A 8 -3.61 5.74 -8.12
CA ILE A 8 -2.46 5.70 -7.21
C ILE A 8 -1.34 4.79 -7.75
N THR A 9 -1.69 3.74 -8.48
CA THR A 9 -0.69 2.83 -9.03
C THR A 9 0.15 3.51 -10.11
N LYS A 10 -0.47 4.38 -10.90
CA LYS A 10 0.23 5.21 -11.89
C LYS A 10 1.10 6.27 -11.23
N ALA A 11 0.61 6.89 -10.16
CA ALA A 11 1.40 7.87 -9.41
C ALA A 11 2.65 7.23 -8.80
N LEU A 12 2.49 6.07 -8.15
CA LEU A 12 3.58 5.38 -7.46
C LEU A 12 4.50 4.57 -8.40
N SER A 13 4.17 4.43 -9.67
CA SER A 13 5.04 3.85 -10.71
C SER A 13 5.66 4.89 -11.64
N ALA A 14 5.42 6.19 -11.42
CA ALA A 14 5.93 7.24 -12.28
C ALA A 14 7.46 7.31 -12.27
N ASP A 15 8.07 7.41 -13.44
CA ASP A 15 9.53 7.50 -13.58
C ASP A 15 10.12 8.72 -12.84
N ALA A 16 9.34 9.78 -12.68
CA ALA A 16 9.74 10.97 -11.92
C ALA A 16 10.14 10.66 -10.47
N LEU A 17 9.60 9.58 -9.86
CA LEU A 17 9.94 9.19 -8.49
C LEU A 17 11.41 8.80 -8.32
N LYS A 18 12.10 8.44 -9.40
CA LYS A 18 13.53 8.09 -9.41
C LYS A 18 14.45 9.31 -9.27
N ASN A 19 13.88 10.53 -9.36
CA ASN A 19 14.67 11.77 -9.33
C ASN A 19 14.81 12.37 -7.91
N GLY A 20 14.26 11.71 -6.88
CA GLY A 20 14.39 12.17 -5.50
C GLY A 20 15.83 12.09 -4.99
N THR A 21 16.25 13.10 -4.24
CA THR A 21 17.56 13.16 -3.56
C THR A 21 17.37 13.40 -2.08
N ALA A 22 18.43 13.26 -1.29
CA ALA A 22 18.40 13.51 0.16
C ALA A 22 17.92 14.94 0.50
N ASP A 23 18.38 15.92 -0.27
CA ASP A 23 18.04 17.34 -0.06
C ASP A 23 16.69 17.72 -0.68
N ASN A 24 16.20 16.94 -1.66
CA ASN A 24 14.96 17.18 -2.37
C ASN A 24 14.26 15.85 -2.70
N PRO A 25 13.64 15.21 -1.71
CA PRO A 25 12.92 13.96 -1.93
C PRO A 25 11.71 14.19 -2.84
N MET A 26 11.41 13.21 -3.67
CA MET A 26 10.16 13.23 -4.43
C MET A 26 8.98 13.06 -3.49
N THR A 27 7.95 13.89 -3.68
CA THR A 27 6.77 13.85 -2.82
C THR A 27 5.52 13.52 -3.64
N VAL A 28 4.82 12.47 -3.25
CA VAL A 28 3.49 12.14 -3.73
C VAL A 28 2.48 12.65 -2.71
N TYR A 29 1.73 13.68 -3.09
CA TYR A 29 0.62 14.19 -2.31
C TYR A 29 -0.65 13.43 -2.65
N VAL A 30 -1.33 12.91 -1.63
CA VAL A 30 -2.51 12.07 -1.80
C VAL A 30 -3.73 12.78 -1.22
N ALA A 31 -4.73 13.00 -2.06
CA ALA A 31 -6.00 13.63 -1.65
C ALA A 31 -6.84 12.67 -0.78
N PRO A 32 -7.80 13.19 0.00
CA PRO A 32 -8.72 12.35 0.78
C PRO A 32 -9.55 11.42 -0.13
N TYR A 33 -9.33 10.14 0.00
CA TYR A 33 -10.06 9.07 -0.69
C TYR A 33 -9.54 7.69 -0.27
N VAL A 34 -10.20 6.62 -0.74
CA VAL A 34 -9.69 5.25 -0.67
C VAL A 34 -9.12 4.85 -2.02
N TYR A 35 -7.84 4.54 -2.05
CA TYR A 35 -7.10 4.15 -3.25
C TYR A 35 -6.71 2.68 -3.18
N TRP A 36 -7.35 1.87 -3.98
CA TRP A 36 -7.02 0.45 -4.09
C TRP A 36 -5.85 0.23 -5.04
N ILE A 37 -4.90 -0.61 -4.63
CA ILE A 37 -3.79 -1.05 -5.49
C ILE A 37 -4.11 -2.34 -6.24
N ASP A 38 -5.21 -2.99 -5.87
CA ASP A 38 -5.73 -4.22 -6.46
C ASP A 38 -7.27 -4.20 -6.46
N ASP A 39 -7.90 -5.23 -7.01
CA ASP A 39 -9.36 -5.30 -7.05
C ASP A 39 -9.93 -5.61 -5.66
N PRO A 40 -10.69 -4.70 -5.04
CA PRO A 40 -11.29 -4.93 -3.73
C PRO A 40 -12.32 -6.06 -3.71
N ALA A 41 -12.89 -6.40 -4.86
CA ALA A 41 -13.88 -7.48 -5.01
C ALA A 41 -13.24 -8.84 -5.29
N ALA A 42 -11.94 -8.92 -5.51
CA ALA A 42 -11.27 -10.18 -5.77
C ALA A 42 -11.38 -11.12 -4.56
N THR A 43 -11.85 -12.32 -4.81
CA THR A 43 -11.92 -13.40 -3.81
C THR A 43 -10.71 -14.33 -3.87
N ASP A 44 -10.00 -14.33 -4.99
CA ASP A 44 -8.73 -15.02 -5.17
C ASP A 44 -7.62 -14.01 -5.40
N THR A 45 -6.78 -13.85 -4.40
CA THR A 45 -5.61 -12.98 -4.45
C THR A 45 -4.43 -13.64 -5.13
N VAL A 46 -4.58 -14.88 -5.55
CA VAL A 46 -3.51 -15.59 -6.21
C VAL A 46 -3.43 -15.15 -7.65
N GLN A 47 -2.71 -14.11 -7.88
CA GLN A 47 -2.16 -13.79 -9.18
C GLN A 47 -1.06 -14.82 -9.50
N LYS A 48 -1.44 -16.06 -9.74
CA LYS A 48 -0.49 -17.05 -10.27
C LYS A 48 -0.32 -16.81 -11.75
N THR A 49 0.80 -16.29 -12.15
CA THR A 49 1.36 -16.66 -13.43
C THR A 49 1.92 -18.09 -13.29
N GLU A 50 1.78 -18.88 -14.34
CA GLU A 50 2.13 -20.30 -14.44
C GLU A 50 3.30 -20.71 -13.55
N GLY A 51 3.03 -21.41 -12.44
CA GLY A 51 4.04 -21.86 -11.48
C GLY A 51 4.58 -20.82 -10.51
N TYR A 52 4.23 -19.53 -10.61
CA TYR A 52 4.75 -18.48 -9.75
C TYR A 52 3.68 -17.53 -9.27
N SER A 53 3.73 -17.19 -7.99
CA SER A 53 2.94 -16.12 -7.42
C SER A 53 3.60 -14.77 -7.70
N VAL A 54 2.80 -13.71 -7.92
CA VAL A 54 3.28 -12.33 -7.89
C VAL A 54 3.49 -11.97 -6.42
N PRO A 55 4.74 -11.80 -5.94
CA PRO A 55 5.02 -11.72 -4.50
C PRO A 55 4.46 -10.45 -3.86
N TYR A 56 4.26 -9.38 -4.64
CA TYR A 56 3.81 -8.08 -4.16
C TYR A 56 2.64 -7.55 -4.99
N GLY A 57 1.73 -6.81 -4.34
CA GLY A 57 0.67 -6.07 -5.04
C GLY A 57 1.23 -4.96 -5.90
N MET A 58 2.18 -4.22 -5.34
CA MET A 58 2.84 -3.13 -6.04
C MET A 58 4.30 -2.99 -5.62
N VAL A 59 5.18 -2.75 -6.59
CA VAL A 59 6.59 -2.41 -6.35
C VAL A 59 6.79 -0.92 -6.63
N VAL A 60 7.30 -0.20 -5.65
CA VAL A 60 7.61 1.23 -5.75
C VAL A 60 9.12 1.41 -5.71
N ASN A 61 9.67 2.03 -6.73
CA ASN A 61 11.11 2.27 -6.86
C ASN A 61 11.41 3.77 -6.79
N SER A 62 12.23 4.16 -5.83
CA SER A 62 12.71 5.53 -5.65
C SER A 62 14.02 5.49 -4.86
N GLU A 63 14.74 6.59 -4.80
CA GLU A 63 15.84 6.73 -3.85
C GLU A 63 15.38 7.43 -2.57
N TYR A 64 14.77 8.60 -2.72
CA TYR A 64 14.17 9.36 -1.61
C TYR A 64 12.74 9.72 -1.95
N LEU A 65 11.79 9.10 -1.23
CA LEU A 65 10.36 9.25 -1.48
C LEU A 65 9.62 9.69 -0.22
N THR A 66 8.73 10.65 -0.37
CA THR A 66 7.72 11.00 0.62
C THR A 66 6.33 10.73 0.05
N ILE A 67 5.50 9.97 0.78
CA ILE A 67 4.07 9.80 0.50
C ILE A 67 3.32 10.54 1.59
N LYS A 68 2.52 11.54 1.22
CA LYS A 68 1.88 12.43 2.18
C LYS A 68 0.42 12.67 1.88
N GLY A 69 -0.44 12.31 2.84
CA GLY A 69 -1.84 12.71 2.82
C GLY A 69 -2.02 14.23 2.95
N LEU A 70 -2.99 14.78 2.23
CA LEU A 70 -3.28 16.22 2.21
C LEU A 70 -4.10 16.71 3.41
N THR A 71 -4.48 15.82 4.34
CA THR A 71 -5.17 16.20 5.58
C THR A 71 -4.33 15.84 6.79
N GLY A 72 -4.63 16.45 7.93
CA GLY A 72 -4.02 16.10 9.22
C GLY A 72 -4.61 14.85 9.88
N ASN A 73 -5.70 14.29 9.32
CA ASN A 73 -6.29 13.04 9.79
C ASN A 73 -5.90 11.91 8.85
N PRO A 74 -5.12 10.91 9.32
CA PRO A 74 -4.67 9.80 8.49
C PRO A 74 -5.81 8.92 7.98
N ASP A 75 -6.96 8.87 8.67
CA ASP A 75 -8.12 8.08 8.25
C ASP A 75 -8.79 8.61 6.99
N ASN A 76 -8.52 9.86 6.63
CA ASN A 76 -9.09 10.48 5.44
C ASN A 76 -8.37 10.09 4.14
N VAL A 77 -7.19 9.53 4.24
CA VAL A 77 -6.37 9.15 3.07
C VAL A 77 -5.93 7.72 3.23
N VAL A 78 -6.51 6.82 2.45
CA VAL A 78 -6.29 5.38 2.60
C VAL A 78 -5.69 4.78 1.34
N LEU A 79 -4.52 4.17 1.44
CA LEU A 79 -4.00 3.24 0.45
C LEU A 79 -4.41 1.83 0.86
N ALA A 80 -5.25 1.20 0.06
CA ALA A 80 -5.88 -0.06 0.38
C ALA A 80 -5.39 -1.21 -0.51
N GLY A 81 -5.22 -2.37 0.08
CA GLY A 81 -4.96 -3.62 -0.60
C GLY A 81 -5.89 -4.73 -0.14
N ASN A 82 -6.06 -5.73 -1.00
CA ASN A 82 -6.87 -6.92 -0.75
C ASN A 82 -6.04 -8.17 -1.02
N ARG A 83 -4.85 -8.25 -0.42
CA ARG A 83 -3.91 -9.35 -0.68
C ARG A 83 -3.78 -10.25 0.54
N GLY A 84 -4.16 -11.52 0.37
CA GLY A 84 -4.04 -12.50 1.42
C GLY A 84 -3.68 -13.87 0.86
N GLN A 85 -3.00 -14.66 1.66
CA GLN A 85 -2.77 -16.07 1.39
C GLN A 85 -3.89 -16.89 2.01
N SER A 86 -4.65 -17.60 1.18
CA SER A 86 -5.53 -18.67 1.62
C SER A 86 -4.78 -20.01 1.64
N HIS A 87 -5.40 -21.07 2.16
CA HIS A 87 -4.81 -22.40 2.20
C HIS A 87 -4.38 -22.96 0.83
N ALA A 88 -4.99 -22.46 -0.25
CA ALA A 88 -4.71 -22.90 -1.62
C ALA A 88 -3.69 -22.04 -2.36
N SER A 89 -3.22 -20.95 -1.75
CA SER A 89 -2.37 -19.96 -2.42
C SER A 89 -0.97 -19.93 -1.85
N ASN A 90 0.00 -19.66 -2.69
CA ASN A 90 1.40 -19.55 -2.32
C ASN A 90 1.88 -18.10 -2.44
N GLY A 91 2.14 -17.46 -1.30
CA GLY A 91 3.04 -16.33 -1.23
C GLY A 91 2.58 -14.97 -1.75
N ASN A 92 1.31 -14.76 -2.07
CA ASN A 92 0.81 -13.48 -2.58
C ASN A 92 0.14 -12.62 -1.52
N TYR A 93 0.76 -12.44 -0.40
CA TYR A 93 0.14 -11.79 0.74
C TYR A 93 0.68 -10.40 1.05
N THR A 94 1.75 -9.96 0.37
CA THR A 94 2.34 -8.64 0.63
C THR A 94 1.77 -7.59 -0.31
N MET A 95 1.29 -6.49 0.25
CA MET A 95 0.67 -5.41 -0.50
C MET A 95 1.69 -4.58 -1.26
N PHE A 96 2.71 -4.07 -0.58
CA PHE A 96 3.76 -3.24 -1.17
C PHE A 96 5.16 -3.85 -1.05
N ARG A 97 5.99 -3.58 -2.06
CA ARG A 97 7.45 -3.59 -1.96
C ARG A 97 7.95 -2.18 -2.22
N PHE A 98 8.53 -1.55 -1.21
CA PHE A 98 9.21 -0.26 -1.34
C PHE A 98 10.72 -0.47 -1.49
N ASN A 99 11.26 -0.14 -2.65
CA ASN A 99 12.69 -0.09 -2.91
C ASN A 99 13.12 1.39 -2.87
N CYS A 100 13.35 1.91 -1.67
CA CYS A 100 13.74 3.31 -1.42
C CYS A 100 15.13 3.32 -0.81
N SER A 101 16.17 3.27 -1.64
CA SER A 101 17.55 3.04 -1.22
C SER A 101 18.10 4.07 -0.21
N GLY A 102 17.63 5.30 -0.26
CA GLY A 102 17.98 6.34 0.69
C GLY A 102 16.99 6.44 1.84
N ALA A 103 15.76 6.88 1.56
CA ALA A 103 14.72 7.00 2.58
C ALA A 103 13.30 6.93 2.01
N LEU A 104 12.41 6.27 2.77
CA LEU A 104 10.96 6.35 2.61
C LEU A 104 10.38 7.15 3.79
N THR A 105 9.63 8.20 3.49
CA THR A 105 8.84 8.93 4.48
C THR A 105 7.35 8.76 4.17
N VAL A 106 6.57 8.38 5.17
CA VAL A 106 5.11 8.26 5.06
C VAL A 106 4.47 9.19 6.09
N LYS A 107 3.49 10.00 5.67
CA LYS A 107 2.93 11.03 6.53
C LYS A 107 1.43 11.24 6.32
N ASN A 108 0.67 11.37 7.42
CA ASN A 108 -0.75 11.68 7.43
C ASN A 108 -1.59 10.72 6.56
N ILE A 109 -1.39 9.44 6.66
CA ILE A 109 -2.00 8.46 5.76
C ILE A 109 -2.22 7.12 6.46
N THR A 110 -3.27 6.43 6.07
CA THR A 110 -3.49 5.03 6.39
C THR A 110 -3.05 4.16 5.23
N ILE A 111 -2.24 3.16 5.50
CA ILE A 111 -1.91 2.09 4.56
C ILE A 111 -2.44 0.78 5.16
N GLY A 112 -3.36 0.13 4.47
CA GLY A 112 -4.05 -1.04 5.01
C GLY A 112 -4.23 -2.17 4.02
N ASN A 113 -3.98 -3.39 4.49
CA ASN A 113 -4.34 -4.60 3.78
C ASN A 113 -5.66 -5.12 4.35
N TYR A 114 -6.74 -4.89 3.62
CA TYR A 114 -8.11 -5.12 4.07
C TYR A 114 -8.69 -6.49 3.69
N CYS A 115 -7.89 -7.43 3.28
CA CYS A 115 -8.38 -8.79 2.99
C CYS A 115 -8.96 -9.49 4.21
N SER A 116 -8.49 -9.19 5.41
CA SER A 116 -8.91 -9.82 6.69
C SER A 116 -9.48 -8.85 7.72
N VAL A 117 -9.68 -7.59 7.35
CA VAL A 117 -10.21 -6.52 8.18
C VAL A 117 -11.22 -5.72 7.36
N ASP A 118 -12.33 -5.31 7.98
CA ASP A 118 -13.27 -4.41 7.33
C ASP A 118 -12.64 -3.03 7.16
N LEU A 119 -12.91 -2.39 6.04
CA LEU A 119 -12.56 -1.00 5.79
C LEU A 119 -13.80 -0.14 6.04
N ASP A 120 -13.71 0.71 7.05
CA ASP A 120 -14.70 1.72 7.38
C ASP A 120 -14.12 3.11 7.07
N TYR A 121 -14.59 3.71 5.97
CA TYR A 121 -14.07 5.00 5.54
C TYR A 121 -14.95 6.15 6.07
N PRO A 122 -14.38 7.09 6.85
CA PRO A 122 -15.19 8.04 7.60
C PRO A 122 -15.86 9.12 6.75
N LEU A 123 -15.38 9.39 5.54
CA LEU A 123 -15.91 10.49 4.72
C LEU A 123 -17.01 10.05 3.75
N MET A 124 -17.03 8.78 3.33
CA MET A 124 -17.99 8.25 2.36
C MET A 124 -18.23 6.77 2.63
N SER A 125 -19.39 6.45 3.21
CA SER A 125 -19.74 5.06 3.58
C SER A 125 -19.88 4.11 2.38
N GLU A 126 -20.12 4.64 1.19
CA GLU A 126 -20.16 3.88 -0.06
C GLU A 126 -18.79 3.30 -0.46
N LEU A 127 -17.71 3.78 0.16
CA LEU A 127 -16.36 3.25 -0.02
C LEU A 127 -15.99 2.20 1.03
N ASN A 128 -16.89 1.91 1.98
CA ASN A 128 -16.68 0.85 2.93
C ASN A 128 -16.59 -0.50 2.22
N GLN A 129 -15.71 -1.36 2.70
CA GLN A 129 -15.49 -2.69 2.13
C GLN A 129 -15.44 -3.72 3.25
N ALA A 130 -16.29 -4.72 3.17
CA ALA A 130 -16.21 -5.87 4.06
C ALA A 130 -14.95 -6.69 3.73
N LYS A 131 -14.33 -7.23 4.78
CA LYS A 131 -13.23 -8.19 4.62
C LYS A 131 -13.70 -9.42 3.84
N ARG A 132 -12.75 -10.17 3.33
CA ARG A 132 -13.00 -11.43 2.64
C ARG A 132 -13.59 -12.48 3.59
N THR A 133 -14.41 -13.36 3.03
CA THR A 133 -15.09 -14.43 3.79
C THR A 133 -14.28 -15.72 3.91
N GLU A 134 -13.36 -15.95 2.98
CA GLU A 134 -12.49 -17.12 3.03
C GLU A 134 -11.42 -17.00 4.13
N THR A 135 -10.89 -18.14 4.55
CA THR A 135 -9.81 -18.19 5.53
C THR A 135 -8.51 -17.67 4.93
N ILE A 136 -8.06 -16.53 5.43
CA ILE A 136 -6.78 -15.93 5.09
C ILE A 136 -5.76 -16.31 6.17
N THR A 137 -4.66 -16.88 5.76
CA THR A 137 -3.59 -17.34 6.67
C THR A 137 -2.46 -16.34 6.84
N GLN A 138 -2.21 -15.52 5.82
CA GLN A 138 -1.21 -14.46 5.86
C GLN A 138 -1.69 -13.23 5.06
N ALA A 139 -1.42 -12.05 5.61
CA ALA A 139 -1.66 -10.77 4.97
C ALA A 139 -0.63 -9.78 5.49
N GLN A 140 0.26 -9.33 4.63
CA GLN A 140 1.32 -8.40 4.98
C GLN A 140 1.10 -7.05 4.28
N LEU A 141 1.48 -5.97 4.95
CA LEU A 141 1.35 -4.63 4.42
C LEU A 141 2.46 -4.28 3.44
N ALA A 142 3.71 -4.39 3.89
CA ALA A 142 4.84 -3.96 3.10
C ALA A 142 6.14 -4.69 3.46
N ASP A 143 6.96 -4.86 2.42
CA ASP A 143 8.41 -5.03 2.53
C ASP A 143 9.06 -3.71 2.18
N VAL A 144 9.96 -3.23 3.03
CA VAL A 144 10.71 -2.00 2.81
C VAL A 144 12.20 -2.31 2.69
N SER A 145 12.81 -1.91 1.59
CA SER A 145 14.24 -2.04 1.36
C SER A 145 14.84 -0.66 1.18
N GLY A 146 15.76 -0.30 2.05
CA GLY A 146 16.42 1.02 2.04
C GLY A 146 17.13 1.30 3.35
N ASP A 147 17.74 2.48 3.43
CA ASP A 147 18.53 2.87 4.61
C ASP A 147 17.62 3.30 5.78
N LYS A 148 16.52 3.99 5.47
CA LYS A 148 15.63 4.57 6.50
C LYS A 148 14.17 4.56 6.09
N MET A 149 13.30 4.32 7.08
CA MET A 149 11.87 4.57 6.97
C MET A 149 11.42 5.49 8.10
N PHE A 150 10.68 6.54 7.75
CA PHE A 150 10.04 7.46 8.69
C PHE A 150 8.52 7.40 8.52
N ALA A 151 7.81 7.31 9.63
CA ALA A 151 6.35 7.39 9.66
C ALA A 151 5.94 8.47 10.66
N ASP A 152 5.07 9.39 10.23
CA ASP A 152 4.54 10.46 11.05
C ASP A 152 3.03 10.57 10.85
N ASN A 153 2.28 10.37 11.93
CA ASN A 153 0.82 10.39 11.92
C ASN A 153 0.23 9.44 10.88
N CYS A 154 0.54 8.15 10.99
CA CYS A 154 0.15 7.10 10.07
C CYS A 154 -0.54 5.94 10.78
N ASN A 155 -1.48 5.29 10.10
CA ASN A 155 -2.01 3.99 10.49
C ASN A 155 -1.51 2.92 9.52
N PHE A 156 -0.99 1.82 10.08
CA PHE A 156 -0.59 0.63 9.33
C PHE A 156 -1.48 -0.53 9.76
N ILE A 157 -2.30 -1.03 8.83
CA ILE A 157 -3.34 -2.01 9.12
C ILE A 157 -3.03 -3.32 8.41
N SER A 158 -2.71 -4.34 9.21
CA SER A 158 -2.62 -5.73 8.79
C SER A 158 -2.89 -6.62 9.99
N ARG A 159 -3.77 -7.60 9.85
CA ARG A 159 -4.27 -8.34 11.02
C ARG A 159 -3.56 -9.67 11.27
N LEU A 160 -2.98 -10.27 10.24
CA LEU A 160 -2.53 -11.66 10.29
C LEU A 160 -1.02 -11.84 10.39
N ASN A 161 -0.25 -10.79 10.24
CA ASN A 161 1.18 -10.81 10.44
C ASN A 161 1.54 -10.05 11.72
N LEU A 162 2.49 -10.60 12.47
CA LEU A 162 3.04 -9.90 13.64
C LEU A 162 3.86 -8.69 13.22
N ASP A 163 4.50 -8.79 12.06
CA ASP A 163 5.28 -7.71 11.46
C ASP A 163 4.57 -7.23 10.19
N PRO A 164 3.68 -6.23 10.29
CA PRO A 164 2.97 -5.70 9.13
C PRO A 164 3.90 -5.05 8.10
N ILE A 165 5.03 -4.54 8.56
CA ILE A 165 6.09 -3.99 7.73
C ILE A 165 7.37 -4.77 8.02
N ASN A 166 7.99 -5.26 6.95
CA ASN A 166 9.27 -5.95 7.00
C ASN A 166 10.32 -5.14 6.23
N GLY A 167 11.53 -5.06 6.77
CA GLY A 167 12.60 -4.28 6.18
C GLY A 167 13.98 -4.58 6.76
#